data_7fef45f020e9d883421013040ec48435
#
_entry.id   7fef45f020e9d883421013040ec48435
#
_cell.length_a   1.000
_cell.length_b   1.000
_cell.length_c   1.000
_cell.angle_alpha   90.00
_cell.angle_beta   90.00
_cell.angle_gamma   90.00
#
_symmetry.space_group_name_H-M   'P 1'
#
loop_
_entity.id
_entity.type
_entity.pdbx_description
1 polymer ?
#
loop_
_entity_poly.entity_id
_entity_poly.type
_entity_poly.pdbx_seq_one_letter_code
_entity_poly.pdbx_strand_id
1 'polypeptide(L)'
;MKQLLSLLSMAALFVLAACSDDSDFSTSPGKLLSFSADTLKLDTTFSNVPSAAKSFWVYNRSGASLRCQSVRLERGNQSGFRVNVDGTYLGPSSGYQTQDVEIRKGDSIRVFVEVTPPENHVADPQKHTDNLIFTLESGQVQRVNLSSWSWDALSLTHLRVSRDTTLNSAQPVVVYGSITVDSAATLTLAAGLKLYFHAGAGLDVKGRLISEGEAGREVVMRGDRLDWMFDYLPYDRMSGQWNGLHFRSSSYGNQLRYTDIHSTFNGIEIDSSDVNQQKLRLDAVTVHNCQGYGIRAVNSTLILNNCQLTNTLNDCLSILGGQAQLNGCTIAQFYPFDSQRGAALRFSNSRGALDVECRNSIITGYADDVVMGENSDSTKAFVYHFADCILRTPKVTTKDSIYFERVVFENVKDTTKAGEKNFHRVDIDMQYYDFHLDSVSMAVDKANPTTSLPTDREGTTRDDKPDIGAFELKH
;
A
#
# COMPACT_ATOMS: atom_id res chain seq x y z
N MET A 1 -52.62 51.87 -33.39
CA MET A 1 -52.80 50.51 -33.89
C MET A 1 -51.74 50.04 -34.94
N LYS A 2 -51.56 50.82 -36.02
CA LYS A 2 -50.60 50.52 -37.09
C LYS A 2 -49.13 50.41 -36.62
N GLN A 3 -48.69 51.27 -35.69
CA GLN A 3 -47.31 51.14 -35.13
C GLN A 3 -47.10 49.98 -34.16
N LEU A 4 -48.15 49.55 -33.44
CA LEU A 4 -48.11 48.42 -32.55
C LEU A 4 -48.04 47.07 -33.35
N LEU A 5 -48.76 47.02 -34.49
CA LEU A 5 -48.71 45.86 -35.39
C LEU A 5 -47.30 45.70 -36.07
N SER A 6 -46.70 46.87 -36.44
CA SER A 6 -45.36 46.89 -37.03
C SER A 6 -44.28 46.46 -36.03
N LEU A 7 -44.39 46.81 -34.76
CA LEU A 7 -43.46 46.34 -33.70
C LEU A 7 -43.67 44.83 -33.39
N LEU A 8 -44.92 44.34 -33.39
CA LEU A 8 -45.17 42.90 -33.17
C LEU A 8 -44.70 42.05 -34.35
N SER A 9 -44.82 42.53 -35.61
CA SER A 9 -44.30 41.81 -36.78
C SER A 9 -42.77 41.80 -36.81
N MET A 10 -42.12 42.88 -36.39
CA MET A 10 -40.66 42.92 -36.31
C MET A 10 -40.10 42.07 -35.16
N ALA A 11 -40.80 41.99 -34.02
CA ALA A 11 -40.46 41.06 -32.93
C ALA A 11 -40.68 39.57 -33.32
N ALA A 12 -41.73 39.28 -34.09
CA ALA A 12 -41.97 37.91 -34.61
C ALA A 12 -40.93 37.47 -35.66
N LEU A 13 -40.40 38.40 -36.48
CA LEU A 13 -39.29 38.08 -37.39
C LEU A 13 -37.97 37.81 -36.66
N PHE A 14 -37.70 38.47 -35.51
CA PHE A 14 -36.51 38.20 -34.70
C PHE A 14 -36.59 36.85 -33.97
N VAL A 15 -37.75 36.35 -33.62
CA VAL A 15 -37.94 35.04 -32.97
C VAL A 15 -37.77 33.89 -33.97
N LEU A 16 -38.03 34.09 -35.25
CA LEU A 16 -37.85 33.11 -36.30
C LEU A 16 -36.39 33.00 -36.79
N ALA A 17 -35.54 33.97 -36.50
CA ALA A 17 -34.12 33.93 -36.83
C ALA A 17 -33.26 33.27 -35.74
N ALA A 18 -33.84 32.89 -34.59
CA ALA A 18 -33.11 32.30 -33.45
C ALA A 18 -33.03 30.74 -33.47
N CYS A 19 -33.64 30.07 -34.46
CA CYS A 19 -33.49 28.63 -34.69
C CYS A 19 -32.93 28.39 -36.10
N SER A 20 -31.67 28.75 -36.34
CA SER A 20 -30.90 28.01 -37.32
C SER A 20 -30.51 26.71 -36.66
N ASP A 21 -31.23 25.66 -36.99
CA ASP A 21 -30.80 24.29 -36.69
C ASP A 21 -29.41 24.13 -37.31
N ASP A 22 -28.37 24.11 -36.49
CA ASP A 22 -26.97 23.91 -36.93
C ASP A 22 -26.81 22.39 -37.18
N SER A 23 -27.71 21.88 -38.06
CA SER A 23 -27.82 20.46 -38.40
C SER A 23 -26.75 20.01 -39.39
N ASP A 24 -25.99 20.95 -39.96
CA ASP A 24 -24.98 20.62 -40.95
C ASP A 24 -23.64 20.27 -40.27
N PHE A 25 -23.23 19.00 -40.40
CA PHE A 25 -21.91 18.53 -39.99
C PHE A 25 -20.89 18.72 -41.10
N SER A 26 -19.71 19.21 -40.74
CA SER A 26 -18.66 19.51 -41.70
C SER A 26 -17.95 18.24 -42.18
N THR A 27 -17.86 18.09 -43.50
CA THR A 27 -17.08 17.05 -44.17
C THR A 27 -15.69 17.55 -44.61
N SER A 28 -15.25 18.73 -44.12
CA SER A 28 -13.95 19.29 -44.46
C SER A 28 -12.81 18.51 -43.78
N PRO A 29 -11.80 18.02 -44.55
CA PRO A 29 -10.67 17.26 -43.98
C PRO A 29 -9.79 18.06 -43.03
N GLY A 30 -9.81 19.39 -43.11
CA GLY A 30 -9.07 20.27 -42.20
C GLY A 30 -9.73 20.49 -40.84
N LYS A 31 -10.93 19.99 -40.64
CA LYS A 31 -11.67 20.08 -39.38
C LYS A 31 -11.48 18.81 -38.56
N LEU A 32 -10.74 18.90 -37.46
CA LEU A 32 -10.35 17.76 -36.63
C LEU A 32 -10.83 17.94 -35.18
N LEU A 33 -10.97 16.82 -34.50
CA LEU A 33 -11.16 16.78 -33.05
C LEU A 33 -9.83 17.03 -32.34
N SER A 34 -9.89 17.47 -31.10
CA SER A 34 -8.74 17.52 -30.20
C SER A 34 -9.03 16.69 -28.94
N PHE A 35 -8.00 16.05 -28.40
CA PHE A 35 -8.11 15.14 -27.27
C PHE A 35 -7.36 15.68 -26.06
N SER A 36 -7.88 15.46 -24.85
CA SER A 36 -7.16 15.82 -23.63
C SER A 36 -5.94 14.92 -23.36
N ALA A 37 -5.84 13.79 -24.04
CA ALA A 37 -4.71 12.85 -23.98
C ALA A 37 -4.55 12.11 -25.31
N ASP A 38 -3.31 12.00 -25.81
CA ASP A 38 -2.98 11.15 -26.96
C ASP A 38 -2.88 9.68 -26.59
N THR A 39 -2.57 9.42 -25.32
CA THR A 39 -2.48 8.07 -24.73
C THR A 39 -3.14 8.08 -23.37
N LEU A 40 -4.15 7.22 -23.18
CA LEU A 40 -4.74 6.95 -21.88
C LEU A 40 -4.03 5.75 -21.25
N LYS A 41 -3.32 6.00 -20.16
CA LYS A 41 -2.66 4.95 -19.37
C LYS A 41 -3.57 4.53 -18.21
N LEU A 42 -4.04 3.30 -18.24
CA LEU A 42 -4.73 2.68 -17.11
C LEU A 42 -3.70 2.06 -16.16
N ASP A 43 -4.13 1.82 -14.92
CA ASP A 43 -3.27 1.25 -13.90
C ASP A 43 -2.99 -0.24 -14.17
N THR A 44 -2.04 -0.79 -13.42
CA THR A 44 -1.77 -2.23 -13.41
C THR A 44 -2.90 -2.96 -12.69
N THR A 45 -3.31 -4.11 -13.19
CA THR A 45 -4.29 -4.99 -12.54
C THR A 45 -3.90 -6.46 -12.71
N PHE A 46 -4.50 -7.35 -11.93
CA PHE A 46 -4.38 -8.78 -12.21
C PHE A 46 -5.22 -9.17 -13.43
N SER A 47 -4.77 -10.20 -14.15
CA SER A 47 -5.54 -10.76 -15.27
C SER A 47 -6.92 -11.24 -14.78
N ASN A 48 -7.92 -11.05 -15.61
CA ASN A 48 -9.35 -11.30 -15.31
C ASN A 48 -9.95 -10.40 -14.20
N VAL A 49 -9.21 -9.38 -13.71
CA VAL A 49 -9.70 -8.40 -12.73
C VAL A 49 -9.88 -7.05 -13.43
N PRO A 50 -11.07 -6.42 -13.35
CA PRO A 50 -11.28 -5.11 -13.96
C PRO A 50 -10.45 -4.03 -13.29
N SER A 51 -9.90 -3.11 -14.08
CA SER A 51 -9.24 -1.90 -13.58
C SER A 51 -10.27 -0.87 -13.08
N ALA A 52 -9.80 0.14 -12.34
CA ALA A 52 -10.57 1.37 -12.19
C ALA A 52 -10.79 2.05 -13.56
N ALA A 53 -11.94 2.71 -13.71
CA ALA A 53 -12.25 3.47 -14.91
C ALA A 53 -11.48 4.79 -14.93
N LYS A 54 -10.80 5.07 -16.04
CA LYS A 54 -10.22 6.40 -16.33
C LYS A 54 -10.95 7.03 -17.51
N SER A 55 -10.81 8.34 -17.68
CA SER A 55 -11.52 9.05 -18.75
C SER A 55 -10.65 10.12 -19.39
N PHE A 56 -11.01 10.48 -20.60
CA PHE A 56 -10.47 11.62 -21.32
C PHE A 56 -11.60 12.39 -22.03
N TRP A 57 -11.30 13.64 -22.41
CA TRP A 57 -12.21 14.49 -23.14
C TRP A 57 -11.87 14.53 -24.62
N VAL A 58 -12.90 14.56 -25.46
CA VAL A 58 -12.83 14.79 -26.89
C VAL A 58 -13.51 16.12 -27.17
N TYR A 59 -12.76 17.09 -27.65
CA TYR A 59 -13.23 18.45 -27.89
C TYR A 59 -13.40 18.71 -29.39
N ASN A 60 -14.46 19.40 -29.76
CA ASN A 60 -14.60 19.98 -31.07
C ASN A 60 -14.29 21.48 -31.03
N ARG A 61 -13.04 21.82 -31.30
CA ARG A 61 -12.53 23.19 -31.39
C ARG A 61 -12.35 23.67 -32.85
N SER A 62 -12.88 22.91 -33.82
CA SER A 62 -12.66 23.14 -35.26
C SER A 62 -13.42 24.34 -35.85
N GLY A 63 -14.37 24.91 -35.10
CA GLY A 63 -15.22 25.99 -35.55
C GLY A 63 -16.48 25.59 -36.36
N ALA A 64 -16.71 24.28 -36.56
CA ALA A 64 -17.90 23.71 -37.21
C ALA A 64 -18.34 22.45 -36.43
N SER A 65 -19.62 22.07 -36.52
CA SER A 65 -20.12 20.81 -35.97
C SER A 65 -19.48 19.62 -36.68
N LEU A 66 -19.04 18.61 -35.95
CA LEU A 66 -18.42 17.39 -36.45
C LEU A 66 -19.23 16.16 -36.04
N ARG A 67 -19.32 15.17 -36.94
CA ARG A 67 -19.87 13.86 -36.65
C ARG A 67 -18.81 12.79 -36.93
N CYS A 68 -18.63 11.89 -35.96
CA CYS A 68 -17.89 10.66 -36.19
C CYS A 68 -18.82 9.63 -36.83
N GLN A 69 -18.54 9.21 -38.04
CA GLN A 69 -19.22 8.10 -38.69
C GLN A 69 -19.11 6.83 -37.86
N SER A 70 -17.96 6.64 -37.20
CA SER A 70 -17.76 5.55 -36.25
C SER A 70 -16.72 5.88 -35.20
N VAL A 71 -16.94 5.36 -33.97
CA VAL A 71 -15.93 5.26 -32.92
C VAL A 71 -15.80 3.80 -32.50
N ARG A 72 -14.60 3.21 -32.59
CA ARG A 72 -14.42 1.77 -32.37
C ARG A 72 -13.09 1.43 -31.71
N LEU A 73 -13.06 0.31 -30.98
CA LEU A 73 -11.81 -0.34 -30.59
C LEU A 73 -11.16 -1.02 -31.82
N GLU A 74 -9.87 -0.79 -32.03
CA GLU A 74 -9.15 -1.33 -33.18
C GLU A 74 -9.09 -2.86 -33.14
N ARG A 75 -8.84 -3.44 -31.95
CA ARG A 75 -8.72 -4.88 -31.72
C ARG A 75 -10.00 -5.53 -31.17
N GLY A 76 -11.08 -4.77 -31.01
CA GLY A 76 -12.35 -5.24 -30.49
C GLY A 76 -12.22 -5.83 -29.07
N ASN A 77 -12.56 -7.13 -28.87
CA ASN A 77 -12.49 -7.80 -27.58
C ASN A 77 -11.11 -8.40 -27.22
N GLN A 78 -10.15 -8.36 -28.13
CA GLN A 78 -8.89 -9.09 -27.96
C GLN A 78 -7.96 -8.51 -26.89
N SER A 79 -8.11 -7.22 -26.61
CA SER A 79 -7.25 -6.48 -25.66
C SER A 79 -7.85 -6.36 -24.25
N GLY A 80 -9.13 -6.74 -24.07
CA GLY A 80 -9.84 -6.62 -22.80
C GLY A 80 -10.29 -5.19 -22.44
N PHE A 81 -10.01 -4.17 -23.28
CA PHE A 81 -10.49 -2.81 -23.04
C PHE A 81 -12.02 -2.73 -23.21
N ARG A 82 -12.64 -1.95 -22.33
CA ARG A 82 -14.06 -1.63 -22.32
C ARG A 82 -14.21 -0.12 -22.36
N VAL A 83 -14.99 0.36 -23.29
CA VAL A 83 -15.10 1.80 -23.56
C VAL A 83 -16.55 2.24 -23.56
N ASN A 84 -16.83 3.35 -22.93
CA ASN A 84 -18.08 4.08 -23.01
C ASN A 84 -17.82 5.45 -23.65
N VAL A 85 -18.45 5.72 -24.77
CA VAL A 85 -18.34 6.97 -25.53
C VAL A 85 -19.64 7.71 -25.33
N ASP A 86 -19.60 8.81 -24.57
CA ASP A 86 -20.74 9.72 -24.31
C ASP A 86 -22.03 8.96 -23.92
N GLY A 87 -21.91 8.03 -22.96
CA GLY A 87 -23.02 7.19 -22.48
C GLY A 87 -23.26 5.89 -23.27
N THR A 88 -22.63 5.72 -24.45
CA THR A 88 -22.78 4.51 -25.27
C THR A 88 -21.65 3.53 -25.02
N TYR A 89 -21.98 2.34 -24.52
CA TYR A 89 -21.01 1.27 -24.29
C TYR A 89 -20.67 0.51 -25.59
N LEU A 90 -19.37 0.41 -25.90
CA LEU A 90 -18.86 -0.33 -27.04
C LEU A 90 -18.76 -1.82 -26.69
N GLY A 91 -19.87 -2.55 -26.78
CA GLY A 91 -19.99 -3.94 -26.38
C GLY A 91 -20.05 -4.95 -27.53
N PRO A 92 -20.14 -6.26 -27.20
CA PRO A 92 -20.22 -7.32 -28.22
C PRO A 92 -21.41 -7.17 -29.19
N SER A 93 -22.55 -6.69 -28.69
CA SER A 93 -23.78 -6.51 -29.49
C SER A 93 -23.65 -5.44 -30.58
N SER A 94 -22.75 -4.47 -30.37
CA SER A 94 -22.45 -3.41 -31.33
C SER A 94 -21.13 -3.65 -32.12
N GLY A 95 -20.52 -4.82 -31.97
CA GLY A 95 -19.20 -5.10 -32.58
C GLY A 95 -18.07 -4.22 -32.06
N TYR A 96 -18.15 -3.79 -30.80
CA TYR A 96 -17.16 -2.91 -30.14
C TYR A 96 -17.02 -1.55 -30.82
N GLN A 97 -18.11 -1.01 -31.33
CA GLN A 97 -18.18 0.29 -31.97
C GLN A 97 -19.51 1.01 -31.67
N THR A 98 -19.53 2.30 -31.95
CA THR A 98 -20.73 3.12 -32.06
C THR A 98 -20.65 3.96 -33.32
N GLN A 99 -21.77 4.45 -33.82
CA GLN A 99 -21.88 5.25 -35.04
C GLN A 99 -22.57 6.57 -34.74
N ASP A 100 -22.44 7.51 -35.67
CA ASP A 100 -23.13 8.80 -35.67
C ASP A 100 -22.94 9.61 -34.38
N VAL A 101 -21.69 9.61 -33.84
CA VAL A 101 -21.36 10.40 -32.65
C VAL A 101 -21.20 11.87 -33.01
N GLU A 102 -22.16 12.67 -32.60
CA GLU A 102 -22.21 14.11 -32.88
C GLU A 102 -21.48 14.89 -31.81
N ILE A 103 -20.58 15.80 -32.23
CA ILE A 103 -19.89 16.74 -31.37
C ILE A 103 -20.07 18.13 -31.99
N ARG A 104 -20.97 18.92 -31.42
CA ARG A 104 -21.31 20.24 -31.94
C ARG A 104 -20.14 21.21 -31.80
N LYS A 105 -20.19 22.30 -32.56
CA LYS A 105 -19.18 23.37 -32.52
C LYS A 105 -18.98 23.89 -31.10
N GLY A 106 -17.74 23.80 -30.59
CA GLY A 106 -17.37 24.26 -29.26
C GLY A 106 -17.74 23.32 -28.12
N ASP A 107 -18.35 22.15 -28.42
CA ASP A 107 -18.75 21.15 -27.47
C ASP A 107 -17.68 20.09 -27.24
N SER A 108 -17.91 19.21 -26.27
CA SER A 108 -17.03 18.10 -25.93
C SER A 108 -17.83 16.91 -25.40
N ILE A 109 -17.31 15.73 -25.64
CA ILE A 109 -17.81 14.47 -25.07
C ILE A 109 -16.77 13.84 -24.15
N ARG A 110 -17.22 13.06 -23.19
CA ARG A 110 -16.36 12.32 -22.27
C ARG A 110 -16.31 10.84 -22.63
N VAL A 111 -15.11 10.29 -22.67
CA VAL A 111 -14.89 8.87 -22.94
C VAL A 111 -14.34 8.23 -21.69
N PHE A 112 -15.02 7.16 -21.22
CA PHE A 112 -14.58 6.35 -20.08
C PHE A 112 -13.99 5.05 -20.59
N VAL A 113 -12.90 4.63 -19.99
CA VAL A 113 -12.18 3.41 -20.37
C VAL A 113 -11.82 2.64 -19.11
N GLU A 114 -12.08 1.35 -19.11
CA GLU A 114 -11.57 0.35 -18.18
C GLU A 114 -10.97 -0.81 -18.96
N VAL A 115 -10.23 -1.69 -18.27
CA VAL A 115 -9.68 -2.90 -18.88
C VAL A 115 -9.89 -4.10 -17.96
N THR A 116 -10.25 -5.23 -18.53
CA THR A 116 -10.18 -6.55 -17.90
C THR A 116 -9.26 -7.40 -18.76
N PRO A 117 -7.93 -7.39 -18.47
CA PRO A 117 -6.96 -8.06 -19.32
C PRO A 117 -7.19 -9.59 -19.29
N PRO A 118 -7.07 -10.28 -20.40
CA PRO A 118 -7.06 -11.75 -20.41
C PRO A 118 -5.77 -12.28 -19.79
N GLU A 119 -5.80 -13.54 -19.35
CA GLU A 119 -4.56 -14.26 -19.00
C GLU A 119 -3.62 -14.37 -20.20
N ASN A 120 -2.33 -14.28 -19.92
CA ASN A 120 -1.27 -14.35 -20.93
C ASN A 120 -0.33 -15.54 -20.72
N HIS A 121 -0.46 -16.27 -19.59
CA HIS A 121 0.34 -17.43 -19.17
C HIS A 121 1.84 -17.16 -19.04
N VAL A 122 2.19 -15.91 -18.69
CA VAL A 122 3.57 -15.46 -18.45
C VAL A 122 3.71 -15.05 -16.98
N ALA A 123 4.82 -15.40 -16.36
CA ALA A 123 5.06 -15.08 -14.96
C ALA A 123 5.27 -13.58 -14.69
N ASP A 124 5.81 -12.85 -15.65
CA ASP A 124 6.09 -11.42 -15.53
C ASP A 124 4.91 -10.57 -16.00
N PRO A 125 4.76 -9.33 -15.47
CA PRO A 125 3.74 -8.40 -15.93
C PRO A 125 3.84 -8.12 -17.42
N GLN A 126 2.69 -8.11 -18.11
CA GLN A 126 2.60 -7.88 -19.55
C GLN A 126 1.86 -6.57 -19.86
N LYS A 127 2.32 -5.89 -20.90
CA LYS A 127 1.70 -4.66 -21.39
C LYS A 127 0.60 -4.97 -22.38
N HIS A 128 -0.60 -4.45 -22.14
CA HIS A 128 -1.74 -4.49 -23.07
C HIS A 128 -1.91 -3.13 -23.74
N THR A 129 -2.16 -3.14 -25.03
CA THR A 129 -2.40 -1.91 -25.81
C THR A 129 -3.55 -2.10 -26.78
N ASP A 130 -4.30 -1.05 -27.03
CA ASP A 130 -5.29 -0.93 -28.10
C ASP A 130 -5.34 0.52 -28.58
N ASN A 131 -6.12 0.78 -29.62
CA ASN A 131 -6.45 2.12 -30.07
C ASN A 131 -7.96 2.33 -30.11
N LEU A 132 -8.42 3.46 -29.60
CA LEU A 132 -9.76 3.93 -29.87
C LEU A 132 -9.70 4.82 -31.12
N ILE A 133 -10.37 4.36 -32.19
CA ILE A 133 -10.37 4.95 -33.50
C ILE A 133 -11.63 5.81 -33.69
N PHE A 134 -11.43 7.08 -34.05
CA PHE A 134 -12.47 8.03 -34.43
C PHE A 134 -12.42 8.24 -35.93
N THR A 135 -13.46 7.88 -36.67
CA THR A 135 -13.57 8.11 -38.11
C THR A 135 -14.60 9.20 -38.34
N LEU A 136 -14.17 10.36 -38.79
CA LEU A 136 -15.05 11.49 -39.09
C LEU A 136 -15.78 11.29 -40.44
N GLU A 137 -16.90 11.96 -40.65
CA GLU A 137 -17.61 11.99 -41.95
C GLU A 137 -16.75 12.53 -43.11
N SER A 138 -15.75 13.33 -42.78
CA SER A 138 -14.73 13.78 -43.76
C SER A 138 -13.79 12.66 -44.23
N GLY A 139 -13.87 11.45 -43.66
CA GLY A 139 -12.94 10.35 -43.91
C GLY A 139 -11.64 10.44 -43.10
N GLN A 140 -11.46 11.50 -42.31
CA GLN A 140 -10.26 11.62 -41.46
C GLN A 140 -10.35 10.65 -40.29
N VAL A 141 -9.21 9.98 -40.01
CA VAL A 141 -9.11 9.00 -38.93
C VAL A 141 -8.17 9.53 -37.86
N GLN A 142 -8.66 9.62 -36.62
CA GLN A 142 -7.87 10.02 -35.46
C GLN A 142 -7.86 8.89 -34.42
N ARG A 143 -6.84 8.84 -33.57
CA ARG A 143 -6.62 7.75 -32.61
C ARG A 143 -6.29 8.28 -31.24
N VAL A 144 -6.76 7.58 -30.21
CA VAL A 144 -6.27 7.69 -28.84
C VAL A 144 -5.70 6.32 -28.47
N ASN A 145 -4.44 6.27 -28.07
CA ASN A 145 -3.82 5.02 -27.61
C ASN A 145 -4.31 4.67 -26.23
N LEU A 146 -4.62 3.39 -26.01
CA LEU A 146 -4.98 2.82 -24.71
C LEU A 146 -3.87 1.88 -24.26
N SER A 147 -3.43 1.97 -23.02
CA SER A 147 -2.42 1.07 -22.50
C SER A 147 -2.65 0.74 -21.02
N SER A 148 -2.33 -0.48 -20.64
CA SER A 148 -2.38 -1.00 -19.27
C SER A 148 -1.31 -2.06 -19.10
N TRP A 149 -1.04 -2.43 -17.85
CA TRP A 149 -0.25 -3.60 -17.50
C TRP A 149 -1.13 -4.61 -16.78
N SER A 150 -0.92 -5.90 -17.01
CA SER A 150 -1.54 -6.95 -16.22
C SER A 150 -0.52 -7.98 -15.76
N TRP A 151 -0.88 -8.66 -14.69
CA TRP A 151 -0.07 -9.71 -14.11
C TRP A 151 -0.96 -10.93 -13.83
N ASP A 152 -0.59 -12.08 -14.37
CA ASP A 152 -1.29 -13.32 -14.06
C ASP A 152 -1.04 -13.73 -12.61
N ALA A 153 -2.08 -14.15 -11.92
CA ALA A 153 -2.01 -14.52 -10.52
C ALA A 153 -2.76 -15.82 -10.25
N LEU A 154 -2.26 -16.61 -9.31
CA LEU A 154 -3.00 -17.74 -8.77
C LEU A 154 -4.04 -17.25 -7.78
N SER A 155 -5.23 -17.80 -7.83
CA SER A 155 -6.32 -17.44 -6.92
C SER A 155 -6.50 -18.52 -5.85
N LEU A 156 -6.49 -18.11 -4.58
CA LEU A 156 -6.83 -18.93 -3.43
C LEU A 156 -8.11 -18.40 -2.79
N THR A 157 -9.11 -19.27 -2.62
CA THR A 157 -10.37 -18.90 -1.99
C THR A 157 -10.59 -19.73 -0.74
N HIS A 158 -10.65 -19.08 0.45
CA HIS A 158 -10.88 -19.73 1.75
C HIS A 158 -9.98 -20.96 1.97
N LEU A 159 -8.66 -20.79 1.82
CA LEU A 159 -7.72 -21.90 2.00
C LEU A 159 -7.67 -22.36 3.45
N ARG A 160 -7.97 -23.65 3.69
CA ARG A 160 -7.76 -24.31 4.98
C ARG A 160 -6.57 -25.26 4.92
N VAL A 161 -5.57 -24.98 5.72
CA VAL A 161 -4.35 -25.79 5.84
C VAL A 161 -4.52 -26.76 7.03
N SER A 162 -4.90 -28.01 6.75
CA SER A 162 -5.16 -29.05 7.76
C SER A 162 -4.00 -30.03 7.95
N ARG A 163 -2.94 -29.90 7.19
CA ARG A 163 -1.67 -30.66 7.26
C ARG A 163 -0.53 -29.77 6.81
N ASP A 164 0.70 -30.17 7.10
CA ASP A 164 1.89 -29.43 6.69
C ASP A 164 1.86 -29.16 5.19
N THR A 165 1.96 -27.88 4.84
CA THR A 165 1.79 -27.41 3.47
C THR A 165 2.79 -26.31 3.19
N THR A 166 3.43 -26.34 2.03
CA THR A 166 4.30 -25.26 1.55
C THR A 166 3.61 -24.53 0.39
N LEU A 167 3.47 -23.22 0.51
CA LEU A 167 3.10 -22.35 -0.60
C LEU A 167 4.36 -21.85 -1.27
N ASN A 168 4.49 -22.15 -2.56
CA ASN A 168 5.57 -21.70 -3.42
C ASN A 168 4.99 -21.37 -4.79
N SER A 169 5.25 -20.15 -5.28
CA SER A 169 4.79 -19.71 -6.60
C SER A 169 5.71 -18.66 -7.15
N ALA A 170 6.03 -18.74 -8.44
CA ALA A 170 6.69 -17.67 -9.18
C ALA A 170 5.72 -16.53 -9.55
N GLN A 171 4.43 -16.86 -9.67
CA GLN A 171 3.37 -15.87 -9.90
C GLN A 171 2.83 -15.34 -8.56
N PRO A 172 2.29 -14.12 -8.52
CA PRO A 172 1.56 -13.61 -7.36
C PRO A 172 0.39 -14.53 -7.02
N VAL A 173 0.06 -14.59 -5.74
CA VAL A 173 -1.08 -15.35 -5.23
C VAL A 173 -2.08 -14.39 -4.64
N VAL A 174 -3.27 -14.31 -5.21
CA VAL A 174 -4.38 -13.47 -4.70
C VAL A 174 -5.27 -14.33 -3.79
N VAL A 175 -5.47 -13.85 -2.57
CA VAL A 175 -6.23 -14.54 -1.52
C VAL A 175 -7.59 -13.89 -1.35
N TYR A 176 -8.63 -14.63 -1.69
CA TYR A 176 -10.04 -14.25 -1.45
C TYR A 176 -10.56 -14.99 -0.22
N GLY A 177 -11.09 -14.25 0.76
CA GLY A 177 -11.40 -14.78 2.09
C GLY A 177 -10.12 -14.98 2.91
N SER A 178 -10.09 -15.93 3.84
CA SER A 178 -8.94 -16.09 4.73
C SER A 178 -8.20 -17.41 4.47
N ILE A 179 -6.89 -17.39 4.77
CA ILE A 179 -6.10 -18.61 4.95
C ILE A 179 -6.21 -18.98 6.43
N THR A 180 -6.66 -20.19 6.73
CA THR A 180 -6.73 -20.73 8.10
C THR A 180 -5.75 -21.90 8.24
N VAL A 181 -4.84 -21.81 9.23
CA VAL A 181 -3.91 -22.90 9.57
C VAL A 181 -4.43 -23.61 10.80
N ASP A 182 -4.83 -24.88 10.66
CA ASP A 182 -5.34 -25.69 11.76
C ASP A 182 -4.25 -26.00 12.78
N SER A 183 -4.64 -26.28 14.05
CA SER A 183 -3.73 -26.41 15.20
C SER A 183 -2.62 -27.46 15.04
N ALA A 184 -2.83 -28.51 14.25
CA ALA A 184 -1.83 -29.58 14.01
C ALA A 184 -1.02 -29.38 12.73
N ALA A 185 -1.24 -28.27 12.01
CA ALA A 185 -0.63 -28.03 10.70
C ALA A 185 0.41 -26.91 10.73
N THR A 186 1.39 -27.01 9.86
CA THR A 186 2.37 -25.96 9.55
C THR A 186 2.12 -25.45 8.14
N LEU A 187 1.98 -24.12 8.00
CA LEU A 187 2.06 -23.45 6.72
C LEU A 187 3.45 -22.87 6.54
N THR A 188 4.15 -23.29 5.49
CA THR A 188 5.44 -22.72 5.10
C THR A 188 5.27 -21.84 3.85
N LEU A 189 5.79 -20.63 3.89
CA LEU A 189 5.83 -19.69 2.78
C LEU A 189 7.25 -19.62 2.23
N ALA A 190 7.44 -20.03 0.98
CA ALA A 190 8.76 -20.09 0.35
C ALA A 190 9.31 -18.69 0.02
N ALA A 191 10.63 -18.56 -0.06
CA ALA A 191 11.31 -17.31 -0.40
C ALA A 191 10.84 -16.72 -1.74
N GLY A 192 10.56 -15.42 -1.75
CA GLY A 192 10.07 -14.67 -2.91
C GLY A 192 8.58 -14.77 -3.18
N LEU A 193 7.82 -15.49 -2.33
CA LEU A 193 6.36 -15.59 -2.47
C LEU A 193 5.69 -14.24 -2.24
N LYS A 194 4.76 -13.88 -3.14
CA LYS A 194 3.98 -12.65 -3.05
C LYS A 194 2.50 -12.97 -2.84
N LEU A 195 1.98 -12.67 -1.66
CA LEU A 195 0.58 -12.86 -1.28
C LEU A 195 -0.15 -11.50 -1.31
N TYR A 196 -1.20 -11.44 -2.10
CA TYR A 196 -2.07 -10.28 -2.24
C TYR A 196 -3.43 -10.61 -1.65
N PHE A 197 -3.83 -9.91 -0.61
CA PHE A 197 -5.07 -10.19 0.11
C PHE A 197 -6.18 -9.26 -0.34
N HIS A 198 -7.30 -9.84 -0.74
CA HIS A 198 -8.51 -9.09 -1.04
C HIS A 198 -9.12 -8.51 0.24
N ALA A 199 -9.95 -7.48 0.11
CA ALA A 199 -10.61 -6.82 1.23
C ALA A 199 -11.34 -7.83 2.12
N GLY A 200 -11.11 -7.78 3.45
CA GLY A 200 -11.63 -8.70 4.43
C GLY A 200 -10.92 -10.05 4.52
N ALA A 201 -9.96 -10.34 3.64
CA ALA A 201 -9.09 -11.50 3.76
C ALA A 201 -8.05 -11.33 4.86
N GLY A 202 -7.49 -12.43 5.36
CA GLY A 202 -6.44 -12.43 6.37
C GLY A 202 -5.84 -13.82 6.54
N LEU A 203 -4.93 -13.95 7.51
CA LEU A 203 -4.28 -15.20 7.82
C LEU A 203 -4.50 -15.54 9.31
N ASP A 204 -5.30 -16.58 9.58
CA ASP A 204 -5.68 -17.05 10.92
C ASP A 204 -4.88 -18.30 11.29
N VAL A 205 -3.95 -18.21 12.25
CA VAL A 205 -2.99 -19.25 12.59
C VAL A 205 -3.31 -19.86 13.93
N LYS A 206 -3.87 -21.07 13.93
CA LYS A 206 -4.06 -21.92 15.12
C LYS A 206 -2.90 -22.91 15.30
N GLY A 207 -2.26 -23.31 14.21
CA GLY A 207 -1.08 -24.15 14.15
C GLY A 207 0.21 -23.33 14.09
N ARG A 208 1.04 -23.56 13.09
CA ARG A 208 2.34 -22.89 12.92
C ARG A 208 2.43 -22.20 11.55
N LEU A 209 3.03 -21.02 11.54
CA LEU A 209 3.42 -20.31 10.34
C LEU A 209 4.95 -20.16 10.28
N ILE A 210 5.52 -20.55 9.16
CA ILE A 210 6.93 -20.38 8.85
C ILE A 210 7.03 -19.57 7.54
N SER A 211 7.68 -18.42 7.56
CA SER A 211 8.02 -17.67 6.36
C SER A 211 9.52 -17.71 6.14
N GLU A 212 9.93 -18.29 5.02
CA GLU A 212 11.34 -18.58 4.70
C GLU A 212 11.90 -17.57 3.69
N GLY A 213 11.54 -16.29 3.84
CA GLY A 213 12.13 -15.22 3.03
C GLY A 213 13.66 -15.18 3.18
N GLU A 214 14.31 -14.62 2.18
CA GLU A 214 15.75 -14.40 2.09
C GLU A 214 16.02 -12.96 1.69
N ALA A 215 17.21 -12.44 1.96
CA ALA A 215 17.62 -11.11 1.50
C ALA A 215 17.49 -11.01 -0.03
N GLY A 216 16.76 -10.01 -0.53
CA GLY A 216 16.45 -9.83 -1.95
C GLY A 216 15.40 -10.80 -2.52
N ARG A 217 14.86 -11.71 -1.71
CA ARG A 217 13.76 -12.63 -2.05
C ARG A 217 12.77 -12.72 -0.89
N GLU A 218 12.30 -11.57 -0.45
CA GLU A 218 11.37 -11.46 0.67
C GLU A 218 10.03 -12.14 0.34
N VAL A 219 9.36 -12.64 1.38
CA VAL A 219 7.95 -12.95 1.33
C VAL A 219 7.17 -11.63 1.52
N VAL A 220 6.31 -11.28 0.57
CA VAL A 220 5.51 -10.06 0.62
C VAL A 220 4.04 -10.40 0.88
N MET A 221 3.43 -9.73 1.86
CA MET A 221 2.01 -9.84 2.21
C MET A 221 1.38 -8.46 2.22
N ARG A 222 0.49 -8.18 1.27
CA ARG A 222 -0.12 -6.85 1.09
C ARG A 222 -1.56 -6.94 0.56
N GLY A 223 -2.24 -5.79 0.47
CA GLY A 223 -3.51 -5.71 -0.24
C GLY A 223 -3.38 -5.95 -1.75
N ASP A 224 -4.47 -6.38 -2.37
CA ASP A 224 -4.51 -6.77 -3.79
C ASP A 224 -4.65 -5.60 -4.77
N ARG A 225 -4.75 -4.36 -4.28
CA ARG A 225 -4.82 -3.16 -5.11
C ARG A 225 -3.45 -2.82 -5.70
N LEU A 226 -3.33 -2.87 -7.04
CA LEU A 226 -2.12 -2.52 -7.79
C LEU A 226 -2.19 -1.14 -8.43
N ASP A 227 -3.33 -0.48 -8.31
CA ASP A 227 -3.62 0.82 -8.88
C ASP A 227 -3.17 1.98 -7.97
N TRP A 228 -3.44 3.19 -8.41
CA TRP A 228 -3.10 4.43 -7.72
C TRP A 228 -4.37 5.11 -7.21
N MET A 229 -4.34 5.59 -5.97
CA MET A 229 -5.40 6.45 -5.43
C MET A 229 -5.32 7.84 -6.05
N PHE A 230 -4.11 8.38 -6.14
CA PHE A 230 -3.76 9.64 -6.81
C PHE A 230 -2.47 9.44 -7.60
N ASP A 231 -2.14 10.34 -8.51
CA ASP A 231 -0.94 10.23 -9.37
C ASP A 231 0.39 10.08 -8.60
N TYR A 232 0.42 10.48 -7.33
CA TYR A 232 1.58 10.35 -6.45
C TYR A 232 1.46 9.27 -5.39
N LEU A 233 0.26 8.68 -5.19
CA LEU A 233 -0.05 7.78 -4.08
C LEU A 233 -0.59 6.43 -4.58
N PRO A 234 0.27 5.41 -4.70
CA PRO A 234 -0.20 4.06 -4.99
C PRO A 234 -0.93 3.45 -3.79
N TYR A 235 -1.88 2.57 -4.04
CA TYR A 235 -2.54 1.81 -2.98
C TYR A 235 -1.57 0.95 -2.15
N ASP A 236 -0.39 0.66 -2.67
CA ASP A 236 0.71 0.00 -1.95
C ASP A 236 1.10 0.70 -0.64
N ARG A 237 0.92 2.01 -0.57
CA ARG A 237 1.22 2.83 0.63
C ARG A 237 0.01 3.07 1.52
N MET A 238 -1.18 2.61 1.11
CA MET A 238 -2.42 2.83 1.85
C MET A 238 -2.68 1.72 2.86
N SER A 239 -3.01 2.09 4.10
CA SER A 239 -3.39 1.17 5.17
C SER A 239 -4.84 0.64 5.01
N GLY A 240 -5.20 -0.42 5.75
CA GLY A 240 -6.60 -0.84 5.92
C GLY A 240 -7.18 -1.68 4.78
N GLN A 241 -6.36 -2.28 3.92
CA GLN A 241 -6.84 -3.04 2.77
C GLN A 241 -7.22 -4.50 3.10
N TRP A 242 -6.60 -5.11 4.11
CA TRP A 242 -6.82 -6.48 4.53
C TRP A 242 -6.59 -6.65 6.04
N ASN A 243 -7.00 -7.79 6.62
CA ASN A 243 -7.07 -7.95 8.06
C ASN A 243 -5.73 -8.22 8.76
N GLY A 244 -4.66 -8.62 8.02
CA GLY A 244 -3.36 -8.98 8.60
C GLY A 244 -3.28 -10.42 9.10
N LEU A 245 -2.34 -10.68 10.01
CA LEU A 245 -2.05 -11.99 10.59
C LEU A 245 -2.58 -12.07 12.01
N HIS A 246 -3.24 -13.18 12.36
CA HIS A 246 -3.70 -13.43 13.72
C HIS A 246 -3.17 -14.78 14.24
N PHE A 247 -2.29 -14.74 15.24
CA PHE A 247 -1.77 -15.93 15.92
C PHE A 247 -2.64 -16.26 17.15
N ARG A 248 -3.40 -17.34 17.05
CA ARG A 248 -4.33 -17.78 18.09
C ARG A 248 -3.60 -18.34 19.31
N SER A 249 -4.29 -18.46 20.44
CA SER A 249 -3.68 -18.96 21.71
C SER A 249 -2.96 -20.29 21.56
N SER A 250 -3.44 -21.20 20.71
CA SER A 250 -2.85 -22.53 20.45
C SER A 250 -1.64 -22.50 19.52
N SER A 251 -1.32 -21.38 18.90
CA SER A 251 -0.24 -21.27 17.91
C SER A 251 1.09 -20.98 18.61
N TYR A 252 2.14 -21.75 18.30
CA TYR A 252 3.48 -21.62 18.86
C TYR A 252 4.58 -21.91 17.83
N GLY A 253 5.80 -21.46 18.13
CA GLY A 253 6.98 -21.71 17.31
C GLY A 253 6.91 -21.09 15.93
N ASN A 254 6.15 -20.02 15.79
CA ASN A 254 6.04 -19.29 14.53
C ASN A 254 7.33 -18.52 14.25
N GLN A 255 7.74 -18.53 12.98
CA GLN A 255 8.96 -17.86 12.54
C GLN A 255 8.70 -17.14 11.21
N LEU A 256 8.98 -15.84 11.18
CA LEU A 256 8.97 -15.08 9.93
C LEU A 256 10.39 -14.52 9.71
N ARG A 257 10.92 -14.74 8.52
CA ARG A 257 12.23 -14.23 8.11
C ARG A 257 12.08 -13.46 6.81
N TYR A 258 12.76 -12.34 6.68
CA TYR A 258 12.73 -11.48 5.49
C TYR A 258 11.32 -11.40 4.90
N THR A 259 10.41 -10.89 5.71
CA THR A 259 8.99 -10.82 5.37
C THR A 259 8.53 -9.38 5.47
N ASP A 260 7.83 -8.91 4.45
CA ASP A 260 7.20 -7.60 4.40
C ASP A 260 5.68 -7.74 4.54
N ILE A 261 5.10 -7.08 5.54
CA ILE A 261 3.67 -7.11 5.86
C ILE A 261 3.17 -5.68 5.89
N HIS A 262 2.32 -5.31 4.95
CA HIS A 262 1.84 -3.94 4.90
C HIS A 262 0.42 -3.77 4.36
N SER A 263 -0.06 -2.53 4.45
CA SER A 263 -1.40 -2.12 3.98
C SER A 263 -2.54 -2.83 4.73
N THR A 264 -2.29 -3.27 5.97
CA THR A 264 -3.24 -4.04 6.77
C THR A 264 -4.20 -3.15 7.56
N PHE A 265 -5.26 -3.77 8.10
CA PHE A 265 -5.95 -3.21 9.26
C PHE A 265 -5.04 -3.34 10.50
N ASN A 266 -4.84 -4.54 11.06
CA ASN A 266 -3.78 -4.82 12.03
C ASN A 266 -2.69 -5.64 11.34
N GLY A 267 -1.41 -5.31 11.55
CA GLY A 267 -0.31 -6.07 10.96
C GLY A 267 -0.26 -7.49 11.52
N ILE A 268 0.02 -7.61 12.81
CA ILE A 268 0.10 -8.89 13.53
C ILE A 268 -0.64 -8.77 14.86
N GLU A 269 -1.64 -9.61 15.07
CA GLU A 269 -2.32 -9.80 16.34
C GLU A 269 -1.92 -11.13 16.98
N ILE A 270 -1.66 -11.12 18.29
CA ILE A 270 -1.16 -12.29 19.04
C ILE A 270 -2.00 -12.46 20.29
N ASP A 271 -2.75 -13.56 20.35
CA ASP A 271 -3.54 -13.95 21.51
C ASP A 271 -2.65 -14.40 22.68
N SER A 272 -3.17 -14.25 23.91
CA SER A 272 -2.53 -14.73 25.13
C SER A 272 -2.20 -16.24 25.04
N SER A 273 -1.00 -16.60 25.52
CA SER A 273 -0.48 -17.96 25.47
C SER A 273 0.45 -18.26 26.65
N ASP A 274 0.94 -19.50 26.76
CA ASP A 274 1.95 -19.85 27.75
C ASP A 274 3.26 -19.11 27.43
N VAL A 275 3.69 -18.24 28.35
CA VAL A 275 4.92 -17.43 28.20
C VAL A 275 6.22 -18.23 28.26
N ASN A 276 6.18 -19.50 28.71
CA ASN A 276 7.35 -20.38 28.71
C ASN A 276 7.62 -20.98 27.32
N GLN A 277 6.73 -20.76 26.37
CA GLN A 277 6.88 -21.23 25.00
C GLN A 277 7.02 -20.04 24.04
N GLN A 278 8.00 -20.10 23.14
CA GLN A 278 8.18 -19.09 22.10
C GLN A 278 6.94 -19.03 21.20
N LYS A 279 6.28 -17.89 21.18
CA LYS A 279 5.09 -17.65 20.35
C LYS A 279 5.45 -17.27 18.93
N LEU A 280 6.30 -16.23 18.82
CA LEU A 280 6.67 -15.66 17.52
C LEU A 280 8.11 -15.18 17.54
N ARG A 281 8.85 -15.52 16.49
CA ARG A 281 10.16 -14.97 16.18
C ARG A 281 10.10 -14.27 14.82
N LEU A 282 10.59 -13.05 14.80
CA LEU A 282 10.72 -12.20 13.62
C LEU A 282 12.20 -11.89 13.38
N ASP A 283 12.72 -12.26 12.23
CA ASP A 283 14.09 -11.95 11.81
C ASP A 283 14.05 -11.20 10.48
N ALA A 284 14.50 -9.95 10.45
CA ALA A 284 14.50 -9.09 9.28
C ALA A 284 13.08 -8.89 8.68
N VAL A 285 12.09 -8.61 9.55
CA VAL A 285 10.69 -8.42 9.16
C VAL A 285 10.33 -6.95 9.16
N THR A 286 9.61 -6.52 8.13
CA THR A 286 8.99 -5.19 8.07
C THR A 286 7.49 -5.31 8.26
N VAL A 287 6.92 -4.49 9.18
CA VAL A 287 5.48 -4.30 9.34
C VAL A 287 5.19 -2.81 9.26
N HIS A 288 4.39 -2.39 8.27
CA HIS A 288 4.15 -0.97 8.08
C HIS A 288 2.79 -0.65 7.45
N ASN A 289 2.41 0.63 7.50
CA ASN A 289 1.16 1.13 6.91
C ASN A 289 -0.07 0.34 7.40
N CYS A 290 -0.26 0.30 8.72
CA CYS A 290 -1.41 -0.36 9.34
C CYS A 290 -2.44 0.68 9.81
N GLN A 291 -3.72 0.42 9.57
CA GLN A 291 -4.83 1.27 10.06
C GLN A 291 -5.11 1.05 11.56
N GLY A 292 -4.63 -0.04 12.12
CA GLY A 292 -4.65 -0.38 13.54
C GLY A 292 -3.23 -0.47 14.10
N TYR A 293 -2.93 -1.57 14.79
CA TYR A 293 -1.62 -1.86 15.35
C TYR A 293 -0.65 -2.43 14.30
N GLY A 294 0.64 -2.12 14.46
CA GLY A 294 1.67 -2.87 13.75
C GLY A 294 1.76 -4.30 14.30
N ILE A 295 2.17 -4.44 15.54
CA ILE A 295 2.12 -5.70 16.29
C ILE A 295 1.42 -5.45 17.63
N ARG A 296 0.40 -6.24 17.93
CA ARG A 296 -0.25 -6.24 19.24
C ARG A 296 -0.14 -7.62 19.88
N ALA A 297 0.63 -7.73 20.95
CA ALA A 297 0.88 -8.98 21.66
C ALA A 297 0.27 -8.98 23.06
N VAL A 298 -0.47 -10.02 23.38
CA VAL A 298 -1.07 -10.21 24.69
C VAL A 298 -0.41 -11.40 25.37
N ASN A 299 0.24 -11.17 26.52
CA ASN A 299 0.81 -12.18 27.42
C ASN A 299 1.44 -13.36 26.68
N SER A 300 2.50 -13.09 25.92
CA SER A 300 3.17 -14.07 25.02
C SER A 300 4.66 -13.77 24.92
N THR A 301 5.44 -14.73 24.39
CA THR A 301 6.89 -14.61 24.26
C THR A 301 7.28 -14.32 22.81
N LEU A 302 7.97 -13.18 22.61
CA LEU A 302 8.37 -12.63 21.32
C LEU A 302 9.88 -12.45 21.21
N ILE A 303 10.41 -12.66 20.00
CA ILE A 303 11.80 -12.30 19.63
C ILE A 303 11.75 -11.51 18.33
N LEU A 304 12.31 -10.30 18.32
CA LEU A 304 12.40 -9.42 17.18
C LEU A 304 13.87 -9.05 16.90
N ASN A 305 14.38 -9.42 15.74
CA ASN A 305 15.74 -9.14 15.32
C ASN A 305 15.73 -8.39 13.98
N ASN A 306 16.44 -7.27 13.89
CA ASN A 306 16.53 -6.45 12.67
C ASN A 306 15.15 -6.12 12.07
N CYS A 307 14.14 -5.85 12.90
CA CYS A 307 12.79 -5.57 12.42
C CYS A 307 12.55 -4.07 12.23
N GLN A 308 11.75 -3.75 11.21
CA GLN A 308 11.22 -2.41 11.00
C GLN A 308 9.71 -2.42 11.28
N LEU A 309 9.26 -1.61 12.26
CA LEU A 309 7.84 -1.47 12.61
C LEU A 309 7.47 0.01 12.50
N THR A 310 6.69 0.39 11.49
CA THR A 310 6.54 1.81 11.17
C THR A 310 5.13 2.17 10.67
N ASN A 311 4.75 3.43 10.88
CA ASN A 311 3.56 4.05 10.25
C ASN A 311 2.26 3.30 10.53
N THR A 312 1.84 3.23 11.78
CA THR A 312 0.59 2.61 12.20
C THR A 312 -0.31 3.63 12.91
N LEU A 313 -1.63 3.52 12.76
CA LEU A 313 -2.54 4.45 13.45
C LEU A 313 -2.49 4.25 14.97
N ASN A 314 -2.50 3.00 15.43
CA ASN A 314 -2.28 2.66 16.84
C ASN A 314 -0.78 2.49 17.12
N ASP A 315 -0.40 1.74 18.15
CA ASP A 315 1.01 1.54 18.46
C ASP A 315 1.71 0.70 17.38
N CYS A 316 2.95 1.06 17.04
CA CYS A 316 3.74 0.24 16.12
C CYS A 316 4.05 -1.13 16.75
N LEU A 317 4.36 -1.14 18.06
CA LEU A 317 4.51 -2.35 18.86
C LEU A 317 3.81 -2.15 20.21
N SER A 318 2.85 -3.01 20.51
CA SER A 318 2.11 -3.02 21.79
C SER A 318 2.29 -4.37 22.47
N ILE A 319 2.89 -4.38 23.67
CA ILE A 319 3.19 -5.57 24.48
C ILE A 319 2.39 -5.49 25.80
N LEU A 320 1.40 -6.33 25.94
CA LEU A 320 0.50 -6.34 27.09
C LEU A 320 0.74 -7.58 27.96
N GLY A 321 1.82 -7.59 28.75
CA GLY A 321 2.33 -8.75 29.49
C GLY A 321 3.15 -9.70 28.62
N GLY A 322 3.83 -10.67 29.24
CA GLY A 322 4.67 -11.65 28.59
C GLY A 322 6.14 -11.22 28.49
N GLN A 323 6.86 -11.78 27.56
CA GLN A 323 8.30 -11.55 27.38
C GLN A 323 8.57 -11.06 25.95
N ALA A 324 9.43 -10.06 25.81
CA ALA A 324 9.85 -9.58 24.50
C ALA A 324 11.33 -9.26 24.47
N GLN A 325 12.04 -9.78 23.48
CA GLN A 325 13.44 -9.46 23.21
C GLN A 325 13.52 -8.76 21.84
N LEU A 326 14.08 -7.56 21.84
CA LEU A 326 14.27 -6.73 20.65
C LEU A 326 15.76 -6.44 20.45
N ASN A 327 16.29 -6.69 19.25
CA ASN A 327 17.68 -6.36 18.94
C ASN A 327 17.81 -5.84 17.49
N GLY A 328 18.44 -4.67 17.35
CA GLY A 328 18.66 -4.06 16.04
C GLY A 328 17.37 -3.66 15.33
N CYS A 329 16.36 -3.17 16.07
CA CYS A 329 15.06 -2.80 15.50
C CYS A 329 14.94 -1.31 15.24
N THR A 330 14.20 -0.93 14.20
CA THR A 330 13.73 0.43 13.93
C THR A 330 12.22 0.48 14.14
N ILE A 331 11.79 1.19 15.19
CA ILE A 331 10.36 1.36 15.51
C ILE A 331 10.05 2.85 15.40
N ALA A 332 9.33 3.24 14.34
CA ALA A 332 9.19 4.66 14.01
C ALA A 332 7.73 5.05 13.71
N GLN A 333 7.18 5.90 14.57
CA GLN A 333 5.79 6.33 14.50
C GLN A 333 5.64 7.63 13.72
N PHE A 334 5.52 7.51 12.40
CA PHE A 334 5.31 8.64 11.49
C PHE A 334 3.97 8.54 10.73
N TYR A 335 2.96 7.88 11.29
CA TYR A 335 1.64 7.76 10.64
C TYR A 335 1.06 9.15 10.35
N PRO A 336 0.72 9.45 9.08
CA PRO A 336 0.47 10.82 8.66
C PRO A 336 -0.97 11.29 8.87
N PHE A 337 -1.95 10.38 8.93
CA PHE A 337 -3.37 10.72 8.79
C PHE A 337 -4.07 11.12 10.09
N ASP A 338 -3.47 10.90 11.25
CA ASP A 338 -4.08 11.24 12.53
C ASP A 338 -3.02 11.76 13.52
N SER A 339 -3.29 12.89 14.13
CA SER A 339 -2.44 13.47 15.18
C SER A 339 -2.54 12.70 16.50
N GLN A 340 -3.61 11.94 16.72
CA GLN A 340 -3.83 11.09 17.89
C GLN A 340 -3.31 9.65 17.66
N ARG A 341 -2.35 9.49 16.77
CA ARG A 341 -1.68 8.20 16.55
C ARG A 341 -1.12 7.62 17.84
N GLY A 342 -1.00 6.29 17.89
CA GLY A 342 -0.43 5.57 19.04
C GLY A 342 1.08 5.83 19.23
N ALA A 343 1.69 5.12 20.17
CA ALA A 343 3.11 5.17 20.44
C ALA A 343 3.91 4.34 19.42
N ALA A 344 5.23 4.60 19.33
CA ALA A 344 6.11 3.67 18.63
C ALA A 344 6.21 2.35 19.42
N LEU A 345 6.46 2.42 20.73
CA LEU A 345 6.48 1.28 21.62
C LEU A 345 5.58 1.53 22.84
N ARG A 346 4.63 0.63 23.07
CA ARG A 346 3.88 0.56 24.34
C ARG A 346 4.09 -0.79 25.00
N PHE A 347 4.35 -0.78 26.30
CA PHE A 347 4.48 -2.00 27.11
C PHE A 347 3.81 -1.84 28.47
N SER A 348 3.09 -2.88 28.91
CA SER A 348 2.29 -2.85 30.14
C SER A 348 2.17 -4.26 30.73
N ASN A 349 2.11 -4.36 32.09
CA ASN A 349 1.82 -5.61 32.76
C ASN A 349 0.29 -5.85 33.00
N SER A 350 -0.56 -5.14 32.26
CA SER A 350 -2.04 -5.21 32.43
C SER A 350 -2.62 -6.60 32.14
N ARG A 351 -1.96 -7.42 31.34
CA ARG A 351 -2.45 -8.76 30.96
C ARG A 351 -1.60 -9.92 31.49
N GLY A 352 -0.50 -9.66 32.20
CA GLY A 352 0.42 -10.65 32.74
C GLY A 352 1.67 -10.00 33.28
N ALA A 353 2.56 -10.76 33.94
CA ALA A 353 3.91 -10.27 34.25
C ALA A 353 4.60 -9.84 32.94
N LEU A 354 5.39 -8.79 33.00
CA LEU A 354 6.08 -8.22 31.83
C LEU A 354 7.58 -8.30 32.02
N ASP A 355 8.30 -8.71 30.96
CA ASP A 355 9.74 -8.62 30.84
C ASP A 355 10.13 -8.19 29.42
N VAL A 356 10.69 -7.00 29.27
CA VAL A 356 11.09 -6.42 27.95
C VAL A 356 12.57 -6.08 27.97
N GLU A 357 13.31 -6.73 27.08
CA GLU A 357 14.71 -6.42 26.81
C GLU A 357 14.85 -5.82 25.41
N CYS A 358 15.38 -4.60 25.29
CA CYS A 358 15.56 -3.90 24.01
C CYS A 358 17.01 -3.42 23.87
N ARG A 359 17.66 -3.83 22.77
CA ARG A 359 19.08 -3.51 22.50
C ARG A 359 19.25 -2.97 21.07
N ASN A 360 20.28 -2.13 20.89
CA ASN A 360 20.73 -1.64 19.60
C ASN A 360 19.58 -1.15 18.68
N SER A 361 18.57 -0.50 19.28
CA SER A 361 17.32 -0.19 18.56
C SER A 361 17.02 1.30 18.56
N ILE A 362 16.40 1.79 17.45
CA ILE A 362 15.89 3.16 17.34
C ILE A 362 14.38 3.10 17.59
N ILE A 363 13.90 3.90 18.57
CA ILE A 363 12.47 4.07 18.83
C ILE A 363 12.16 5.56 18.79
N THR A 364 11.51 6.01 17.71
CA THR A 364 11.31 7.43 17.40
C THR A 364 9.96 7.71 16.73
N GLY A 365 9.66 8.96 16.42
CA GLY A 365 8.42 9.36 15.77
C GLY A 365 8.17 10.87 15.79
N TYR A 366 6.94 11.28 15.47
CA TYR A 366 6.58 12.71 15.49
C TYR A 366 6.35 13.27 16.90
N ALA A 367 5.72 12.51 17.78
CA ALA A 367 5.46 12.98 19.14
C ALA A 367 6.74 13.10 19.96
N ASP A 368 6.73 13.95 20.99
CA ASP A 368 7.88 14.17 21.86
C ASP A 368 8.14 12.97 22.79
N ASP A 369 7.14 12.15 23.00
CA ASP A 369 7.21 10.91 23.76
C ASP A 369 6.48 9.80 23.01
N VAL A 370 7.22 8.79 22.56
CA VAL A 370 6.69 7.64 21.81
C VAL A 370 7.03 6.29 22.46
N VAL A 371 7.56 6.30 23.70
CA VAL A 371 7.91 5.10 24.46
C VAL A 371 7.09 5.07 25.76
N MET A 372 6.01 4.31 25.76
CA MET A 372 5.01 4.31 26.81
C MET A 372 5.07 3.03 27.65
N GLY A 373 5.66 3.13 28.86
CA GLY A 373 5.67 2.05 29.84
C GLY A 373 4.60 2.27 30.92
N GLU A 374 3.78 1.27 31.21
CA GLU A 374 2.70 1.36 32.19
C GLU A 374 2.67 0.16 33.14
N ASN A 375 2.95 0.42 34.44
CA ASN A 375 2.75 -0.55 35.49
C ASN A 375 1.27 -0.53 35.96
N SER A 376 0.42 -1.22 35.22
CA SER A 376 -1.05 -1.23 35.45
C SER A 376 -1.49 -2.16 36.59
N ASP A 377 -0.65 -3.14 36.99
CA ASP A 377 -0.94 -4.12 38.04
C ASP A 377 0.29 -4.32 38.94
N SER A 378 0.29 -3.67 40.07
CA SER A 378 1.39 -3.70 41.04
C SER A 378 1.67 -5.07 41.66
N THR A 379 0.76 -6.04 41.49
CA THR A 379 0.93 -7.43 41.98
C THR A 379 1.73 -8.29 41.01
N LYS A 380 1.96 -7.83 39.80
CA LYS A 380 2.69 -8.54 38.74
C LYS A 380 4.02 -7.87 38.48
N ALA A 381 5.00 -8.65 38.09
CA ALA A 381 6.32 -8.13 37.67
C ALA A 381 6.16 -7.15 36.50
N PHE A 382 6.88 -6.05 36.56
CA PHE A 382 7.02 -5.06 35.51
C PHE A 382 8.52 -4.77 35.34
N VAL A 383 9.14 -5.57 34.46
CA VAL A 383 10.59 -5.53 34.21
C VAL A 383 10.81 -5.05 32.80
N TYR A 384 11.76 -4.14 32.62
CA TYR A 384 12.19 -3.68 31.31
C TYR A 384 13.65 -3.20 31.37
N HIS A 385 14.36 -3.33 30.24
CA HIS A 385 15.72 -2.85 30.13
C HIS A 385 15.99 -2.39 28.68
N PHE A 386 16.57 -1.20 28.55
CA PHE A 386 16.98 -0.63 27.28
C PHE A 386 18.51 -0.44 27.30
N ALA A 387 19.22 -1.05 26.36
CA ALA A 387 20.68 -0.94 26.25
C ALA A 387 21.10 -0.55 24.82
N ASP A 388 22.02 0.42 24.71
CA ASP A 388 22.55 0.85 23.42
C ASP A 388 21.45 1.29 22.42
N CYS A 389 20.43 2.03 22.90
CA CYS A 389 19.27 2.44 22.13
C CYS A 389 19.20 3.95 21.92
N ILE A 390 18.50 4.38 20.86
CA ILE A 390 18.05 5.75 20.68
C ILE A 390 16.55 5.79 20.97
N LEU A 391 16.14 6.63 21.93
CA LEU A 391 14.76 6.70 22.38
C LEU A 391 14.23 8.14 22.30
N ARG A 392 13.07 8.32 21.66
CA ARG A 392 12.33 9.57 21.68
C ARG A 392 11.32 9.56 22.83
N THR A 393 11.82 9.88 23.99
CA THR A 393 11.08 10.01 25.27
C THR A 393 11.84 10.97 26.19
N PRO A 394 11.18 11.63 27.14
CA PRO A 394 11.87 12.43 28.13
C PRO A 394 12.91 11.59 28.91
N LYS A 395 14.09 12.16 29.15
CA LYS A 395 15.14 11.47 29.89
C LYS A 395 14.66 11.09 31.28
N VAL A 396 14.75 9.80 31.61
CA VAL A 396 14.39 9.27 32.92
C VAL A 396 15.46 9.64 33.94
N THR A 397 15.08 10.41 34.98
CA THR A 397 15.97 10.90 36.07
C THR A 397 15.62 10.31 37.43
N THR A 398 14.62 9.43 37.49
CA THR A 398 14.19 8.71 38.70
C THR A 398 15.09 7.52 39.00
N LYS A 399 14.79 6.78 40.06
CA LYS A 399 15.48 5.51 40.38
C LYS A 399 15.45 4.51 39.21
N ASP A 400 14.50 4.64 38.30
CA ASP A 400 14.35 3.75 37.12
C ASP A 400 15.39 4.03 36.03
N SER A 401 16.21 5.07 36.19
CA SER A 401 17.33 5.35 35.26
C SER A 401 18.33 4.20 35.11
N ILE A 402 18.37 3.26 36.07
CA ILE A 402 19.19 2.04 36.00
C ILE A 402 18.79 1.07 34.89
N TYR A 403 17.55 1.18 34.40
CA TYR A 403 17.02 0.35 33.31
C TYR A 403 17.35 0.89 31.91
N PHE A 404 18.12 2.01 31.84
CA PHE A 404 18.50 2.66 30.58
C PHE A 404 20.03 2.74 30.48
N GLU A 405 20.65 1.69 29.92
CA GLU A 405 22.09 1.55 29.83
C GLU A 405 22.60 2.10 28.48
N ARG A 406 23.48 3.09 28.47
CA ARG A 406 24.06 3.73 27.27
C ARG A 406 22.98 4.18 26.26
N VAL A 407 21.83 4.65 26.75
CA VAL A 407 20.72 5.13 25.94
C VAL A 407 20.92 6.59 25.57
N VAL A 408 20.71 6.90 24.29
CA VAL A 408 20.63 8.26 23.77
C VAL A 408 19.15 8.69 23.77
N PHE A 409 18.80 9.65 24.61
CA PHE A 409 17.48 10.26 24.58
C PHE A 409 17.48 11.39 23.55
N GLU A 410 16.58 11.29 22.55
CA GLU A 410 16.50 12.33 21.51
C GLU A 410 16.13 13.68 22.11
N ASN A 411 16.86 14.71 21.69
CA ASN A 411 16.45 16.09 21.97
C ASN A 411 15.37 16.50 20.96
N VAL A 412 14.12 16.56 21.40
CA VAL A 412 12.95 16.91 20.54
C VAL A 412 13.04 18.30 19.89
N LYS A 413 13.93 19.18 20.43
CA LYS A 413 14.20 20.50 19.85
C LYS A 413 15.30 20.48 18.79
N ASP A 414 16.00 19.37 18.63
CA ASP A 414 17.03 19.22 17.61
C ASP A 414 16.36 18.83 16.27
N THR A 415 16.24 19.81 15.39
CA THR A 415 15.67 19.64 14.04
C THR A 415 16.70 19.15 13.02
N THR A 416 17.92 18.86 13.43
CA THR A 416 19.03 18.49 12.53
C THR A 416 19.40 17.02 12.59
N LYS A 417 19.17 16.35 13.74
CA LYS A 417 19.63 14.97 13.98
C LYS A 417 18.60 14.06 14.64
N ALA A 418 17.45 14.61 15.13
CA ALA A 418 16.46 13.83 15.85
C ALA A 418 15.24 13.50 14.96
N GLY A 419 14.47 12.50 15.36
CA GLY A 419 13.24 12.10 14.70
C GLY A 419 13.47 11.64 13.26
N GLU A 420 12.80 12.29 12.33
CA GLU A 420 12.88 11.99 10.90
C GLU A 420 14.29 12.14 10.30
N LYS A 421 15.14 12.96 10.91
CA LYS A 421 16.53 13.22 10.45
C LYS A 421 17.48 12.03 10.68
N ASN A 422 17.05 11.01 11.40
CA ASN A 422 17.79 9.75 11.44
C ASN A 422 17.73 8.96 10.12
N PHE A 423 16.78 9.29 9.25
CA PHE A 423 16.44 8.46 8.10
C PHE A 423 16.66 9.18 6.78
N HIS A 424 16.95 8.40 5.75
CA HIS A 424 17.16 8.89 4.39
C HIS A 424 15.95 9.68 3.87
N ARG A 425 14.72 9.23 4.15
CA ARG A 425 13.53 9.95 3.74
C ARG A 425 12.30 9.66 4.61
N VAL A 426 11.69 10.72 5.10
CA VAL A 426 10.36 10.71 5.71
C VAL A 426 9.54 11.81 5.01
N ASP A 427 8.76 11.44 4.01
CA ASP A 427 8.00 12.37 3.16
C ASP A 427 6.49 12.15 3.39
N ILE A 428 5.92 13.02 4.21
CA ILE A 428 4.52 12.94 4.62
C ILE A 428 3.56 13.29 3.46
N ASP A 429 3.96 14.20 2.58
CA ASP A 429 3.10 14.67 1.49
C ASP A 429 2.94 13.60 0.40
N MET A 430 4.04 12.93 0.09
CA MET A 430 4.08 11.81 -0.86
C MET A 430 3.85 10.46 -0.19
N GLN A 431 3.77 10.41 1.13
CA GLN A 431 3.72 9.18 1.93
C GLN A 431 4.79 8.17 1.52
N TYR A 432 5.97 8.69 1.29
CA TYR A 432 7.13 7.91 0.90
C TYR A 432 8.14 7.90 2.05
N TYR A 433 8.43 6.71 2.56
CA TYR A 433 9.27 6.51 3.73
C TYR A 433 10.41 5.55 3.37
N ASP A 434 11.63 6.00 3.64
CA ASP A 434 12.84 5.21 3.53
C ASP A 434 13.59 5.30 4.86
N PHE A 435 13.54 4.24 5.64
CA PHE A 435 14.08 4.16 6.99
C PHE A 435 15.55 3.69 7.04
N HIS A 436 16.26 3.64 5.91
CA HIS A 436 17.71 3.56 5.92
C HIS A 436 18.28 4.79 6.64
N LEU A 437 19.44 4.61 7.27
CA LEU A 437 20.05 5.70 8.00
C LEU A 437 20.54 6.80 7.05
N ASP A 438 20.31 8.06 7.45
CA ASP A 438 21.03 9.19 6.86
C ASP A 438 22.43 9.26 7.44
N SER A 439 23.39 9.79 6.69
CA SER A 439 24.79 9.95 7.11
C SER A 439 24.98 10.86 8.34
N VAL A 440 23.98 11.72 8.64
CA VAL A 440 23.96 12.58 9.83
C VAL A 440 23.26 11.94 11.02
N SER A 441 22.73 10.74 10.88
CA SER A 441 21.97 10.02 11.91
C SER A 441 22.81 9.82 13.17
N MET A 442 22.16 9.98 14.33
CA MET A 442 22.77 9.67 15.62
C MET A 442 23.05 8.17 15.81
N ALA A 443 22.51 7.32 14.96
CA ALA A 443 22.60 5.86 15.03
C ALA A 443 23.90 5.30 14.46
N VAL A 444 24.55 6.07 13.56
CA VAL A 444 25.75 5.63 12.85
C VAL A 444 26.90 5.38 13.81
N ASP A 445 27.54 4.20 13.74
CA ASP A 445 28.67 3.77 14.56
C ASP A 445 28.37 3.72 16.09
N LYS A 446 27.13 3.44 16.49
CA LYS A 446 26.72 3.54 17.91
C LYS A 446 26.16 2.29 18.54
N ALA A 447 25.88 1.23 17.79
CA ALA A 447 25.46 -0.03 18.37
C ALA A 447 26.62 -0.72 19.11
N ASN A 448 26.29 -1.62 20.02
CA ASN A 448 27.26 -2.37 20.77
C ASN A 448 27.75 -3.59 19.95
N PRO A 449 29.03 -3.64 19.53
CA PRO A 449 29.52 -4.72 18.67
C PRO A 449 29.38 -6.13 19.28
N THR A 450 29.37 -6.24 20.62
CA THR A 450 29.27 -7.54 21.29
C THR A 450 27.86 -8.11 21.33
N THR A 451 26.84 -7.26 21.12
CA THR A 451 25.42 -7.67 21.15
C THR A 451 24.72 -7.44 19.82
N SER A 452 25.35 -6.74 18.87
CA SER A 452 24.83 -6.57 17.52
C SER A 452 24.75 -7.88 16.75
N LEU A 453 23.76 -7.96 15.87
CA LEU A 453 23.61 -9.08 14.95
C LEU A 453 24.65 -8.97 13.81
N PRO A 454 25.08 -10.08 13.20
CA PRO A 454 26.15 -10.03 12.20
C PRO A 454 25.76 -9.35 10.88
N THR A 455 24.47 -9.29 10.59
CA THR A 455 23.93 -8.64 9.40
C THR A 455 22.77 -7.73 9.80
N ASP A 456 22.45 -6.79 8.94
CA ASP A 456 21.27 -5.89 9.07
C ASP A 456 19.99 -6.53 8.49
N ARG A 457 18.92 -5.72 8.37
CA ARG A 457 17.62 -6.16 7.83
C ARG A 457 17.69 -6.62 6.37
N GLU A 458 18.60 -6.10 5.58
CA GLU A 458 18.77 -6.45 4.16
C GLU A 458 19.83 -7.50 3.91
N GLY A 459 20.47 -8.01 4.98
CA GLY A 459 21.57 -8.97 4.88
C GLY A 459 22.93 -8.29 4.65
N THR A 460 23.02 -6.97 4.75
CA THR A 460 24.31 -6.25 4.74
C THR A 460 25.10 -6.61 5.98
N THR A 461 26.35 -7.03 5.82
CA THR A 461 27.24 -7.32 6.95
C THR A 461 27.50 -6.04 7.74
N ARG A 462 27.29 -6.08 9.06
CA ARG A 462 27.65 -4.99 9.94
C ARG A 462 29.16 -4.95 10.14
N ASP A 463 29.72 -3.75 10.19
CA ASP A 463 31.16 -3.58 10.37
C ASP A 463 31.58 -3.62 11.86
N ASP A 464 32.85 -3.25 12.17
CA ASP A 464 33.38 -3.25 13.53
C ASP A 464 32.73 -2.21 14.45
N LYS A 465 32.00 -1.25 13.89
CA LYS A 465 31.24 -0.21 14.59
C LYS A 465 29.79 -0.18 14.11
N PRO A 466 29.04 -1.23 14.43
CA PRO A 466 27.70 -1.39 13.86
C PRO A 466 26.76 -0.23 14.22
N ASP A 467 25.78 -0.03 13.37
CA ASP A 467 24.77 1.02 13.55
C ASP A 467 23.62 0.55 14.44
N ILE A 468 23.01 1.51 15.17
CA ILE A 468 21.79 1.27 15.92
C ILE A 468 20.61 1.21 14.94
N GLY A 469 19.72 0.21 15.08
CA GLY A 469 18.52 0.05 14.27
C GLY A 469 18.59 -1.11 13.28
N ALA A 470 17.60 -1.17 12.41
CA ALA A 470 17.41 -2.29 11.49
C ALA A 470 18.37 -2.29 10.30
N PHE A 471 18.96 -1.17 9.97
CA PHE A 471 19.80 -1.00 8.78
C PHE A 471 21.21 -0.55 9.14
N GLU A 472 22.17 -0.99 8.35
CA GLU A 472 23.56 -0.55 8.36
C GLU A 472 23.80 0.48 7.25
N LEU A 473 24.41 1.62 7.56
CA LEU A 473 24.74 2.62 6.56
C LEU A 473 25.86 2.10 5.65
N LYS A 474 25.64 2.09 4.37
CA LYS A 474 26.67 1.71 3.39
C LYS A 474 27.57 2.92 3.12
N HIS A 475 28.85 2.78 3.45
CA HIS A 475 29.89 3.80 3.21
C HIS A 475 30.46 3.76 1.79
#